data_ee3b4a91d32836399e251cebb333e820
#
_entry.id   ee3b4a91d32836399e251cebb333e820
#
_cell.length_a   1.000
_cell.length_b   1.000
_cell.length_c   1.000
_cell.angle_alpha   90.00
_cell.angle_beta   90.00
_cell.angle_gamma   90.00
#
_symmetry.space_group_name_H-M   'P 1'
#
loop_
_entity.id
_entity.type
_entity.pdbx_description
1 polymer ?
#
loop_
_entity_poly.entity_id
_entity_poly.type
_entity_poly.pdbx_seq_one_letter_code
_entity_poly.pdbx_strand_id
1 'polypeptide(L)'
;AHLQQLPFAYYDSRPAGKILVRVINYVNSVSDILSNGIINSILEIINIIFIVVYMYTTEPTLATIVVAGLPIFVAIIIILKPRQRRGWQNQANKNSNYNAYLAESIDGVRVSELFARQDVNCSIMQRLATACRAAWLKAIYISNSVWLSSEIITQIVFTLMYYAGVY
;
A
#
# COMPACT_ATOMS: atom_id res chain seq x y z
N ALA A 1 -19.48 22.24 -10.86
CA ALA A 1 -20.13 23.35 -10.17
C ALA A 1 -19.22 24.01 -9.12
N HIS A 2 -18.58 23.27 -8.19
CA HIS A 2 -17.77 23.88 -7.10
C HIS A 2 -16.52 24.61 -7.61
N LEU A 3 -15.83 24.09 -8.60
CA LEU A 3 -14.66 24.75 -9.20
C LEU A 3 -14.99 26.13 -9.78
N GLN A 4 -16.16 26.29 -10.39
CA GLN A 4 -16.60 27.56 -10.99
C GLN A 4 -16.97 28.64 -9.95
N GLN A 5 -17.08 28.28 -8.68
CA GLN A 5 -17.40 29.19 -7.56
C GLN A 5 -16.15 29.64 -6.79
N LEU A 6 -14.97 29.14 -7.14
CA LEU A 6 -13.72 29.51 -6.50
C LEU A 6 -13.26 30.88 -6.95
N PRO A 7 -12.69 31.72 -6.04
CA PRO A 7 -12.20 33.06 -6.36
C PRO A 7 -11.01 32.98 -7.34
N PHE A 8 -10.86 34.00 -8.19
CA PHE A 8 -9.78 34.12 -9.17
C PHE A 8 -8.38 33.97 -8.56
N ALA A 9 -8.17 34.46 -7.33
CA ALA A 9 -6.90 34.28 -6.62
C ALA A 9 -6.46 32.83 -6.44
N TYR A 10 -7.39 31.88 -6.46
CA TYR A 10 -7.08 30.46 -6.42
C TYR A 10 -6.44 29.97 -7.72
N TYR A 11 -6.88 30.51 -8.85
CA TYR A 11 -6.39 30.13 -10.18
C TYR A 11 -5.07 30.83 -10.51
N ASP A 12 -4.90 32.08 -10.06
CA ASP A 12 -3.65 32.86 -10.28
C ASP A 12 -2.46 32.29 -9.50
N SER A 13 -2.73 31.67 -8.34
CA SER A 13 -1.69 31.08 -7.49
C SER A 13 -1.24 29.67 -7.91
N ARG A 14 -1.89 29.05 -8.92
CA ARG A 14 -1.64 27.65 -9.30
C ARG A 14 -1.70 27.45 -10.82
N PRO A 15 -0.74 26.74 -11.42
CA PRO A 15 -0.78 26.39 -12.84
C PRO A 15 -2.07 25.61 -13.17
N ALA A 16 -2.80 26.05 -14.19
CA ALA A 16 -4.07 25.46 -14.62
C ALA A 16 -3.95 23.93 -14.88
N GLY A 17 -2.83 23.49 -15.46
CA GLY A 17 -2.55 22.06 -15.67
C GLY A 17 -2.49 21.25 -14.39
N LYS A 18 -1.99 21.82 -13.28
CA LYS A 18 -1.95 21.13 -11.97
C LYS A 18 -3.34 20.94 -11.38
N ILE A 19 -4.25 21.89 -11.60
CA ILE A 19 -5.65 21.81 -11.16
C ILE A 19 -6.37 20.73 -11.98
N LEU A 20 -6.18 20.72 -13.30
CA LEU A 20 -6.80 19.77 -14.23
C LEU A 20 -6.37 18.32 -13.91
N VAL A 21 -5.06 18.09 -13.78
CA VAL A 21 -4.52 16.75 -13.44
C VAL A 21 -5.05 16.26 -12.09
N ARG A 22 -5.18 17.15 -11.10
CA ARG A 22 -5.72 16.79 -9.78
C ARG A 22 -7.19 16.39 -9.86
N VAL A 23 -8.00 17.13 -10.64
CA VAL A 23 -9.44 16.83 -10.83
C VAL A 23 -9.60 15.49 -11.55
N ILE A 24 -8.86 15.26 -12.65
CA ILE A 24 -8.92 14.02 -13.41
C ILE A 24 -8.49 12.84 -12.52
N ASN A 25 -7.39 12.96 -11.78
CA ASN A 25 -6.91 11.88 -10.92
C ASN A 25 -7.90 11.56 -9.78
N TYR A 26 -8.55 12.56 -9.21
CA TYR A 26 -9.57 12.31 -8.18
C TYR A 26 -10.81 11.62 -8.75
N VAL A 27 -11.27 12.02 -9.93
CA VAL A 27 -12.41 11.36 -10.59
C VAL A 27 -12.05 9.91 -10.93
N ASN A 28 -10.88 9.67 -11.50
CA ASN A 28 -10.41 8.32 -11.80
C ASN A 28 -10.26 7.48 -10.53
N SER A 29 -9.67 8.03 -9.46
CA SER A 29 -9.53 7.32 -8.18
C SER A 29 -10.89 6.96 -7.56
N VAL A 30 -11.89 7.85 -7.64
CA VAL A 30 -13.26 7.57 -7.19
C VAL A 30 -13.91 6.50 -8.07
N SER A 31 -13.73 6.56 -9.38
CA SER A 31 -14.21 5.55 -10.32
C SER A 31 -13.59 4.18 -10.03
N ASP A 32 -12.28 4.12 -9.80
CA ASP A 32 -11.57 2.88 -9.46
C ASP A 32 -12.05 2.28 -8.14
N ILE A 33 -12.28 3.12 -7.12
CA ILE A 33 -12.81 2.67 -5.83
C ILE A 33 -14.23 2.10 -6.00
N LEU A 34 -15.08 2.77 -6.76
CA LEU A 34 -16.46 2.31 -6.99
C LEU A 34 -16.50 1.05 -7.84
N SER A 35 -15.78 1.03 -8.97
CA SER A 35 -15.84 -0.07 -9.94
C SER A 35 -15.08 -1.31 -9.46
N ASN A 36 -13.86 -1.14 -8.96
CA ASN A 36 -12.99 -2.27 -8.60
C ASN A 36 -12.95 -2.54 -7.09
N GLY A 37 -13.16 -1.51 -6.25
CA GLY A 37 -13.12 -1.64 -4.82
C GLY A 37 -14.43 -2.19 -4.24
N ILE A 38 -15.50 -1.44 -4.34
CA ILE A 38 -16.76 -1.76 -3.66
C ILE A 38 -17.46 -2.95 -4.31
N ILE A 39 -17.57 -2.97 -5.64
CA ILE A 39 -18.26 -4.06 -6.35
C ILE A 39 -17.55 -5.38 -6.12
N ASN A 40 -16.22 -5.42 -6.29
CA ASN A 40 -15.46 -6.64 -6.03
C ASN A 40 -15.55 -7.08 -4.57
N SER A 41 -15.52 -6.13 -3.60
CA SER A 41 -15.66 -6.47 -2.18
C SER A 41 -17.02 -7.10 -1.86
N ILE A 42 -18.10 -6.61 -2.47
CA ILE A 42 -19.44 -7.19 -2.30
C ILE A 42 -19.49 -8.59 -2.89
N LEU A 43 -18.98 -8.77 -4.10
CA LEU A 43 -18.93 -10.08 -4.76
C LEU A 43 -18.11 -11.10 -3.96
N GLU A 44 -16.97 -10.68 -3.40
CA GLU A 44 -16.14 -11.55 -2.55
C GLU A 44 -16.86 -11.94 -1.25
N ILE A 45 -17.59 -11.03 -0.61
CA ILE A 45 -18.37 -11.35 0.58
C ILE A 45 -19.48 -12.37 0.25
N ILE A 46 -20.20 -12.19 -0.86
CA ILE A 46 -21.23 -13.12 -1.32
C ILE A 46 -20.60 -14.48 -1.61
N ASN A 47 -19.46 -14.51 -2.28
CA ASN A 47 -18.71 -15.73 -2.60
C ASN A 47 -18.28 -16.49 -1.33
N ILE A 48 -17.73 -15.77 -0.34
CA ILE A 48 -17.35 -16.36 0.95
C ILE A 48 -18.57 -16.98 1.65
N ILE A 49 -19.71 -16.28 1.69
CA ILE A 49 -20.93 -16.78 2.31
C ILE A 49 -21.39 -18.05 1.58
N PHE A 50 -21.41 -18.03 0.25
CA PHE A 50 -21.82 -19.20 -0.55
C PHE A 50 -20.89 -20.39 -0.30
N ILE A 51 -19.59 -20.20 -0.29
CA ILE A 51 -18.61 -21.26 0.00
C ILE A 51 -18.82 -21.85 1.39
N VAL A 52 -18.99 -21.01 2.40
CA VAL A 52 -19.20 -21.46 3.78
C VAL A 52 -20.49 -22.27 3.89
N VAL A 53 -21.59 -21.80 3.31
CA VAL A 53 -22.86 -22.54 3.29
C VAL A 53 -22.69 -23.88 2.58
N TYR A 54 -22.06 -23.91 1.41
CA TYR A 54 -21.82 -25.14 0.66
C TYR A 54 -20.95 -26.13 1.46
N MET A 55 -19.88 -25.66 2.11
CA MET A 55 -19.05 -26.52 2.95
C MET A 55 -19.83 -27.14 4.11
N TYR A 56 -20.69 -26.39 4.78
CA TYR A 56 -21.52 -26.92 5.87
C TYR A 56 -22.57 -27.94 5.40
N THR A 57 -23.04 -27.84 4.16
CA THR A 57 -23.99 -28.82 3.60
C THR A 57 -23.30 -30.13 3.18
N THR A 58 -22.02 -30.07 2.85
CA THR A 58 -21.26 -31.24 2.37
C THR A 58 -20.57 -31.95 3.54
N GLU A 59 -19.73 -31.25 4.29
CA GLU A 59 -18.96 -31.81 5.40
C GLU A 59 -18.82 -30.81 6.55
N PRO A 60 -19.71 -30.85 7.56
CA PRO A 60 -19.74 -29.88 8.65
C PRO A 60 -18.46 -29.82 9.50
N THR A 61 -17.79 -30.99 9.65
CA THR A 61 -16.54 -31.07 10.45
C THR A 61 -15.42 -30.27 9.82
N LEU A 62 -15.21 -30.45 8.50
CA LEU A 62 -14.19 -29.72 7.75
C LEU A 62 -14.52 -28.23 7.67
N ALA A 63 -15.81 -27.88 7.47
CA ALA A 63 -16.28 -26.51 7.48
C ALA A 63 -15.94 -25.79 8.79
N THR A 64 -16.16 -26.45 9.93
CA THR A 64 -15.87 -25.86 11.26
C THR A 64 -14.39 -25.57 11.45
N ILE A 65 -13.48 -26.42 10.97
CA ILE A 65 -12.02 -26.21 11.04
C ILE A 65 -11.63 -24.96 10.25
N VAL A 66 -12.13 -24.84 9.02
CA VAL A 66 -11.84 -23.70 8.15
C VAL A 66 -12.37 -22.40 8.75
N VAL A 67 -13.63 -22.40 9.18
CA VAL A 67 -14.27 -21.21 9.77
C VAL A 67 -13.61 -20.80 11.08
N ALA A 68 -13.15 -21.74 11.92
CA ALA A 68 -12.37 -21.44 13.13
C ALA A 68 -11.00 -20.82 12.82
N GLY A 69 -10.40 -21.12 11.67
CA GLY A 69 -9.15 -20.51 11.21
C GLY A 69 -9.30 -19.04 10.79
N LEU A 70 -10.48 -18.63 10.30
CA LEU A 70 -10.71 -17.27 9.80
C LEU A 70 -10.49 -16.17 10.85
N PRO A 71 -11.04 -16.25 12.08
CA PRO A 71 -10.82 -15.22 13.10
C PRO A 71 -9.34 -15.06 13.46
N ILE A 72 -8.59 -16.16 13.51
CA ILE A 72 -7.15 -16.13 13.81
C ILE A 72 -6.42 -15.38 12.68
N PHE A 73 -6.72 -15.69 11.44
CA PHE A 73 -6.18 -15.03 10.26
C PHE A 73 -6.47 -13.52 10.25
N VAL A 74 -7.72 -13.15 10.50
CA VAL A 74 -8.16 -11.74 10.56
C VAL A 74 -7.47 -11.00 11.69
N ALA A 75 -7.35 -11.59 12.88
CA ALA A 75 -6.67 -10.98 14.03
C ALA A 75 -5.21 -10.66 13.71
N ILE A 76 -4.49 -11.57 13.07
CA ILE A 76 -3.08 -11.37 12.69
C ILE A 76 -2.95 -10.25 11.65
N ILE A 77 -3.83 -10.21 10.66
CA ILE A 77 -3.84 -9.12 9.67
C ILE A 77 -4.08 -7.77 10.34
N ILE A 78 -5.05 -7.66 11.24
CA ILE A 78 -5.36 -6.41 11.95
C ILE A 78 -4.15 -5.93 12.76
N ILE A 79 -3.39 -6.83 13.37
CA ILE A 79 -2.21 -6.49 14.18
C ILE A 79 -1.02 -6.08 13.30
N LEU A 80 -0.80 -6.75 12.18
CA LEU A 80 0.38 -6.54 11.33
C LEU A 80 0.22 -5.41 10.32
N LYS A 81 -0.99 -5.20 9.77
CA LYS A 81 -1.28 -4.21 8.72
C LYS A 81 -0.89 -2.76 9.10
N PRO A 82 -1.13 -2.26 10.32
CA PRO A 82 -0.69 -0.92 10.70
C PRO A 82 0.84 -0.77 10.74
N ARG A 83 1.58 -1.82 11.11
CA ARG A 83 3.05 -1.81 11.07
C ARG A 83 3.56 -1.72 9.63
N GLN A 84 2.97 -2.50 8.72
CA GLN A 84 3.27 -2.46 7.30
C GLN A 84 2.99 -1.08 6.71
N ARG A 85 1.83 -0.49 7.00
CA ARG A 85 1.46 0.86 6.54
C ARG A 85 2.47 1.91 6.99
N ARG A 86 2.88 1.89 8.27
CA ARG A 86 3.90 2.82 8.79
C ARG A 86 5.26 2.63 8.10
N GLY A 87 5.65 1.39 7.80
CA GLY A 87 6.87 1.10 7.05
C GLY A 87 6.86 1.76 5.68
N TRP A 88 5.78 1.58 4.91
CA TRP A 88 5.63 2.17 3.59
C TRP A 88 5.50 3.70 3.62
N GLN A 89 4.81 4.28 4.62
CA GLN A 89 4.75 5.73 4.79
C GLN A 89 6.13 6.34 5.06
N ASN A 90 6.92 5.70 5.92
CA ASN A 90 8.29 6.17 6.18
C ASN A 90 9.16 6.08 4.93
N GLN A 91 9.05 5.00 4.16
CA GLN A 91 9.74 4.86 2.87
C GLN A 91 9.32 5.94 1.89
N ALA A 92 8.01 6.20 1.74
CA ALA A 92 7.49 7.24 0.86
C ALA A 92 8.02 8.64 1.23
N ASN A 93 8.10 8.97 2.52
CA ASN A 93 8.66 10.22 3.00
C ASN A 93 10.15 10.35 2.67
N LYS A 94 10.94 9.27 2.88
CA LYS A 94 12.38 9.28 2.54
C LYS A 94 12.61 9.38 1.04
N ASN A 95 11.79 8.70 0.24
CA ASN A 95 11.83 8.79 -1.21
C ASN A 95 11.46 10.18 -1.72
N SER A 96 10.45 10.82 -1.13
CA SER A 96 10.06 12.20 -1.45
C SER A 96 11.19 13.19 -1.18
N ASN A 97 11.87 13.07 -0.03
CA ASN A 97 13.01 13.93 0.31
C ASN A 97 14.19 13.72 -0.65
N TYR A 98 14.46 12.46 -1.03
CA TYR A 98 15.50 12.14 -2.03
C TYR A 98 15.19 12.77 -3.39
N ASN A 99 13.94 12.62 -3.86
CA ASN A 99 13.51 13.18 -5.16
C ASN A 99 13.49 14.72 -5.14
N ALA A 100 13.10 15.34 -4.02
CA ALA A 100 13.14 16.79 -3.88
C ALA A 100 14.55 17.32 -3.97
N TYR A 101 15.51 16.70 -3.27
CA TYR A 101 16.93 17.07 -3.35
C TYR A 101 17.52 16.83 -4.74
N LEU A 102 17.12 15.75 -5.41
CA LEU A 102 17.54 15.47 -6.78
C LEU A 102 17.08 16.57 -7.74
N ALA A 103 15.82 16.98 -7.66
CA ALA A 103 15.29 18.08 -8.48
C ALA A 103 16.03 19.39 -8.21
N GLU A 104 16.24 19.75 -6.94
CA GLU A 104 17.00 20.94 -6.54
C GLU A 104 18.45 20.89 -7.03
N SER A 105 19.07 19.71 -6.97
CA SER A 105 20.46 19.53 -7.46
C SER A 105 20.57 19.67 -8.98
N ILE A 106 19.55 19.25 -9.73
CA ILE A 106 19.48 19.41 -11.19
C ILE A 106 19.27 20.88 -11.56
N ASP A 107 18.32 21.54 -10.89
CA ASP A 107 18.02 22.96 -11.13
C ASP A 107 19.22 23.86 -10.75
N GLY A 108 19.93 23.50 -9.68
CA GLY A 108 21.09 24.24 -9.16
C GLY A 108 22.45 23.79 -9.71
N VAL A 109 22.53 22.94 -10.75
CA VAL A 109 23.79 22.36 -11.24
C VAL A 109 24.82 23.42 -11.62
N ARG A 110 24.42 24.49 -12.33
CA ARG A 110 25.28 25.59 -12.73
C ARG A 110 25.90 26.31 -11.53
N VAL A 111 25.11 26.49 -10.47
CA VAL A 111 25.60 27.14 -9.23
C VAL A 111 26.58 26.23 -8.51
N SER A 112 26.30 24.93 -8.46
CA SER A 112 27.17 23.93 -7.85
C SER A 112 28.51 23.83 -8.55
N GLU A 113 28.52 23.92 -9.89
CA GLU A 113 29.75 23.95 -10.70
C GLU A 113 30.55 25.25 -10.44
N LEU A 114 29.89 26.39 -10.43
CA LEU A 114 30.54 27.70 -10.21
C LEU A 114 31.27 27.78 -8.86
N PHE A 115 30.69 27.15 -7.82
CA PHE A 115 31.27 27.13 -6.48
C PHE A 115 32.08 25.86 -6.16
N ALA A 116 32.35 24.99 -7.14
CA ALA A 116 33.10 23.74 -6.99
C ALA A 116 32.53 22.85 -5.83
N ARG A 117 31.20 22.76 -5.68
CA ARG A 117 30.54 22.01 -4.58
C ARG A 117 29.98 20.65 -4.98
N GLN A 118 30.42 20.08 -6.10
CA GLN A 118 29.96 18.81 -6.64
C GLN A 118 30.12 17.67 -5.62
N ASP A 119 31.28 17.59 -4.96
CA ASP A 119 31.57 16.52 -3.98
C ASP A 119 30.67 16.58 -2.76
N VAL A 120 30.35 17.81 -2.30
CA VAL A 120 29.45 18.01 -1.18
C VAL A 120 28.03 17.58 -1.56
N ASN A 121 27.54 17.98 -2.73
CA ASN A 121 26.21 17.60 -3.23
C ASN A 121 26.12 16.08 -3.43
N CYS A 122 27.16 15.45 -3.98
CA CYS A 122 27.24 14.01 -4.15
C CYS A 122 27.17 13.28 -2.79
N SER A 123 27.90 13.76 -1.79
CA SER A 123 27.88 13.17 -0.44
C SER A 123 26.50 13.26 0.24
N ILE A 124 25.79 14.38 0.06
CA ILE A 124 24.43 14.57 0.58
C ILE A 124 23.46 13.63 -0.15
N MET A 125 23.55 13.55 -1.47
CA MET A 125 22.73 12.65 -2.29
C MET A 125 22.93 11.19 -1.88
N GLN A 126 24.19 10.76 -1.70
CA GLN A 126 24.51 9.41 -1.26
C GLN A 126 23.93 9.10 0.13
N ARG A 127 23.98 10.05 1.06
CA ARG A 127 23.36 9.91 2.39
C ARG A 127 21.84 9.78 2.31
N LEU A 128 21.17 10.58 1.47
CA LEU A 128 19.72 10.49 1.26
C LEU A 128 19.32 9.19 0.58
N ALA A 129 20.09 8.74 -0.42
CA ALA A 129 19.89 7.47 -1.11
C ALA A 129 20.04 6.28 -0.16
N THR A 130 21.07 6.28 0.70
CA THR A 130 21.26 5.22 1.71
C THR A 130 20.14 5.20 2.74
N ALA A 131 19.65 6.36 3.18
CA ALA A 131 18.50 6.47 4.08
C ALA A 131 17.20 5.96 3.42
N CYS A 132 16.99 6.28 2.14
CA CYS A 132 15.87 5.79 1.35
C CYS A 132 15.92 4.26 1.19
N ARG A 133 17.09 3.71 0.84
CA ARG A 133 17.33 2.27 0.73
C ARG A 133 17.06 1.55 2.05
N ALA A 134 17.56 2.08 3.18
CA ALA A 134 17.34 1.48 4.49
C ALA A 134 15.83 1.45 4.87
N ALA A 135 15.11 2.53 4.60
CA ALA A 135 13.67 2.59 4.82
C ALA A 135 12.90 1.61 3.92
N TRP A 136 13.31 1.47 2.66
CA TRP A 136 12.74 0.53 1.70
C TRP A 136 12.94 -0.93 2.12
N LEU A 137 14.17 -1.30 2.48
CA LEU A 137 14.46 -2.64 2.99
C LEU A 137 13.61 -2.97 4.23
N LYS A 138 13.51 -2.04 5.18
CA LYS A 138 12.68 -2.22 6.37
C LYS A 138 11.19 -2.41 6.02
N ALA A 139 10.66 -1.64 5.06
CA ALA A 139 9.28 -1.79 4.61
C ALA A 139 9.05 -3.17 3.95
N ILE A 140 9.98 -3.65 3.14
CA ILE A 140 9.92 -4.98 2.51
C ILE A 140 9.98 -6.08 3.56
N TYR A 141 10.90 -6.02 4.52
CA TYR A 141 10.99 -7.04 5.58
C TYR A 141 9.68 -7.15 6.36
N ILE A 142 9.07 -6.01 6.70
CA ILE A 142 7.77 -6.00 7.39
C ILE A 142 6.68 -6.59 6.47
N SER A 143 6.65 -6.21 5.19
CA SER A 143 5.68 -6.73 4.22
C SER A 143 5.81 -8.25 4.03
N ASN A 144 7.04 -8.74 3.89
CA ASN A 144 7.30 -10.17 3.74
C ASN A 144 6.94 -10.94 5.01
N SER A 145 7.14 -10.36 6.20
CA SER A 145 6.71 -10.97 7.46
C SER A 145 5.19 -11.13 7.53
N VAL A 146 4.43 -10.14 7.03
CA VAL A 146 2.96 -10.24 6.94
C VAL A 146 2.55 -11.37 5.98
N TRP A 147 3.16 -11.42 4.80
CA TRP A 147 2.86 -12.45 3.81
C TRP A 147 3.20 -13.85 4.33
N LEU A 148 4.39 -14.04 4.90
CA LEU A 148 4.83 -15.31 5.46
C LEU A 148 3.92 -15.78 6.61
N SER A 149 3.51 -14.87 7.50
CA SER A 149 2.58 -15.19 8.59
C SER A 149 1.23 -15.68 8.06
N SER A 150 0.71 -15.05 6.99
CA SER A 150 -0.52 -15.46 6.33
C SER A 150 -0.40 -16.86 5.72
N GLU A 151 0.72 -17.14 5.05
CA GLU A 151 0.99 -18.43 4.44
C GLU A 151 1.08 -19.55 5.48
N ILE A 152 1.79 -19.35 6.58
CA ILE A 152 1.91 -20.32 7.67
C ILE A 152 0.53 -20.70 8.24
N ILE A 153 -0.34 -19.70 8.47
CA ILE A 153 -1.69 -19.98 9.00
C ILE A 153 -2.49 -20.80 8.01
N THR A 154 -2.45 -20.43 6.73
CA THR A 154 -3.14 -21.15 5.67
C THR A 154 -2.69 -22.60 5.60
N GLN A 155 -1.37 -22.87 5.68
CA GLN A 155 -0.83 -24.22 5.68
C GLN A 155 -1.23 -25.03 6.93
N ILE A 156 -1.31 -24.41 8.09
CA ILE A 156 -1.79 -25.04 9.32
C ILE A 156 -3.26 -25.46 9.14
N VAL A 157 -4.11 -24.57 8.64
CA VAL A 157 -5.54 -24.88 8.40
C VAL A 157 -5.68 -26.00 7.39
N PHE A 158 -4.94 -26.00 6.28
CA PHE A 158 -4.95 -27.08 5.31
C PHE A 158 -4.49 -28.42 5.91
N THR A 159 -3.42 -28.41 6.70
CA THR A 159 -2.91 -29.61 7.35
C THR A 159 -3.95 -30.22 8.29
N LEU A 160 -4.62 -29.38 9.10
CA LEU A 160 -5.68 -29.83 9.98
C LEU A 160 -6.88 -30.39 9.20
N MET A 161 -7.23 -29.75 8.08
CA MET A 161 -8.32 -30.21 7.21
C MET A 161 -8.00 -31.58 6.58
N TYR A 162 -6.77 -31.78 6.09
CA TYR A 162 -6.34 -33.10 5.56
C TYR A 162 -6.35 -34.17 6.66
N TYR A 163 -5.85 -33.85 7.84
CA TYR A 163 -5.87 -34.79 8.95
C TYR A 163 -7.29 -35.21 9.35
N ALA A 164 -8.20 -34.24 9.46
CA ALA A 164 -9.61 -34.50 9.79
C ALA A 164 -10.38 -35.20 8.66
N GLY A 165 -9.96 -35.07 7.40
CA GLY A 165 -10.60 -35.73 6.26
C GLY A 165 -10.13 -37.17 6.02
N VAL A 166 -9.01 -37.58 6.63
CA VAL A 166 -8.51 -38.96 6.57
C VAL A 166 -9.13 -39.85 7.67
N TYR A 167 -9.55 -39.25 8.77
CA TYR A 167 -10.20 -39.96 9.88
C TYR A 167 -11.71 -39.75 9.86
#